data_9224a9aa07c3e22a5507c16eb15e7909
#
_entry.id   9224a9aa07c3e22a5507c16eb15e7909
#
_cell.length_a   1.000
_cell.length_b   1.000
_cell.length_c   1.000
_cell.angle_alpha   90.00
_cell.angle_beta   90.00
_cell.angle_gamma   90.00
#
_symmetry.space_group_name_H-M   'P 1'
#
loop_
_entity.id
_entity.type
_entity.pdbx_description
1 polymer ?
#
loop_
_entity_poly.entity_id
_entity_poly.type
_entity_poly.pdbx_seq_one_letter_code
_entity_poly.pdbx_strand_id
1 'polypeptide(L)'
;MALLPKPQEQDPTLVAMDKAIVDHYDPGRRLYLGMSSIGRPCSRELWYNFRWIKVVIFDAASLKRFKDGFVQEDITAARLNAIPEAHLECFNPETGEQLEFSDFNGHFKGHTDGIIGGILQAPKTPHLWENKAVNDAKFNKLNKLKIDLGEKSALREWDYTYYVQVVMYMEYGGYTRAYTTVSTPGGREYTSVRTNADIVTVQKMKARAKDIIFRDNPPSQIGDETNFQCKFCDYLDICHQKRQPDANCRTCLHSTPEETGGWSCAKHLYKDMDFELQEAGCPDHLYLPSLIDAEQIDASVEENWVLYRLPDGSEWRNG
;
A
#
# COMPACT_ATOMS: atom_id res chain seq x y z
N MET A 1 -27.96 -40.45 16.48
CA MET A 1 -27.47 -39.52 15.44
C MET A 1 -27.25 -38.18 16.11
N ALA A 2 -26.05 -37.63 16.05
CA ALA A 2 -25.80 -36.25 16.44
C ALA A 2 -26.51 -35.33 15.43
N LEU A 3 -27.33 -34.41 15.89
CA LEU A 3 -27.95 -33.41 15.05
C LEU A 3 -26.86 -32.44 14.57
N LEU A 4 -26.82 -32.20 13.26
CA LEU A 4 -25.95 -31.13 12.70
C LEU A 4 -26.36 -29.82 13.37
N PRO A 5 -25.39 -28.99 13.84
CA PRO A 5 -25.71 -27.70 14.39
C PRO A 5 -26.42 -26.86 13.31
N LYS A 6 -27.56 -26.25 13.68
CA LYS A 6 -28.23 -25.29 12.79
C LYS A 6 -27.29 -24.11 12.55
N PRO A 7 -27.26 -23.57 11.32
CA PRO A 7 -26.56 -22.31 11.07
C PRO A 7 -27.09 -21.26 12.06
N GLN A 8 -26.17 -20.56 12.72
CA GLN A 8 -26.56 -19.46 13.60
C GLN A 8 -27.15 -18.36 12.71
N GLU A 9 -28.39 -17.96 12.94
CA GLU A 9 -28.99 -16.81 12.25
C GLU A 9 -28.15 -15.57 12.60
N GLN A 10 -27.66 -14.86 11.61
CA GLN A 10 -26.95 -13.61 11.83
C GLN A 10 -27.97 -12.54 12.26
N ASP A 11 -27.60 -11.73 13.25
CA ASP A 11 -28.40 -10.57 13.64
C ASP A 11 -28.56 -9.61 12.45
N PRO A 12 -29.79 -9.38 11.95
CA PRO A 12 -30.02 -8.59 10.76
C PRO A 12 -29.57 -7.11 10.91
N THR A 13 -29.61 -6.59 12.14
CA THR A 13 -29.13 -5.23 12.44
C THR A 13 -27.61 -5.15 12.28
N LEU A 14 -26.86 -6.14 12.75
CA LEU A 14 -25.41 -6.18 12.60
C LEU A 14 -25.00 -6.38 11.13
N VAL A 15 -25.73 -7.21 10.39
CA VAL A 15 -25.53 -7.36 8.93
C VAL A 15 -25.78 -6.04 8.20
N ALA A 16 -26.85 -5.32 8.55
CA ALA A 16 -27.14 -4.01 7.96
C ALA A 16 -26.09 -2.95 8.32
N MET A 17 -25.55 -2.99 9.54
CA MET A 17 -24.45 -2.12 9.96
C MET A 17 -23.19 -2.37 9.14
N ASP A 18 -22.81 -3.64 8.93
CA ASP A 18 -21.65 -4.00 8.14
C ASP A 18 -21.81 -3.58 6.67
N LYS A 19 -23.01 -3.78 6.11
CA LYS A 19 -23.33 -3.28 4.76
C LYS A 19 -23.21 -1.76 4.68
N ALA A 20 -23.73 -1.02 5.64
CA ALA A 20 -23.65 0.44 5.67
C ALA A 20 -22.19 0.93 5.72
N ILE A 21 -21.29 0.26 6.46
CA ILE A 21 -19.86 0.58 6.50
C ILE A 21 -19.24 0.45 5.11
N VAL A 22 -19.57 -0.60 4.37
CA VAL A 22 -19.03 -0.81 3.01
C VAL A 22 -19.65 0.18 2.02
N ASP A 23 -20.97 0.40 2.06
CA ASP A 23 -21.68 1.28 1.14
C ASP A 23 -21.24 2.77 1.26
N HIS A 24 -20.78 3.20 2.44
CA HIS A 24 -20.31 4.57 2.66
C HIS A 24 -18.79 4.73 2.54
N TYR A 25 -18.08 3.66 2.26
CA TYR A 25 -16.65 3.71 2.06
C TYR A 25 -16.31 4.09 0.61
N ASP A 26 -15.60 5.18 0.45
CA ASP A 26 -14.96 5.52 -0.83
C ASP A 26 -13.58 4.86 -0.88
N PRO A 27 -13.37 3.86 -1.74
CA PRO A 27 -12.08 3.19 -1.86
C PRO A 27 -10.97 4.13 -2.38
N GLY A 28 -11.34 5.20 -3.08
CA GLY A 28 -10.41 6.13 -3.68
C GLY A 28 -9.36 5.45 -4.57
N ARG A 29 -8.49 6.23 -5.18
CA ARG A 29 -7.31 5.72 -5.89
C ARG A 29 -6.07 6.45 -5.39
N ARG A 30 -5.06 5.72 -4.98
CA ARG A 30 -3.80 6.33 -4.56
C ARG A 30 -3.03 6.80 -5.78
N LEU A 31 -2.65 8.09 -5.80
CA LEU A 31 -1.94 8.72 -6.92
C LEU A 31 -0.48 8.26 -7.06
N TYR A 32 0.10 7.71 -6.02
CA TYR A 32 1.52 7.39 -5.89
C TYR A 32 1.76 5.98 -5.35
N LEU A 33 2.94 5.45 -5.59
CA LEU A 33 3.43 4.25 -4.92
C LEU A 33 3.74 4.59 -3.45
N GLY A 34 3.14 3.88 -2.52
CA GLY A 34 3.31 4.17 -1.09
C GLY A 34 4.63 3.63 -0.53
N MET A 35 5.38 4.47 0.18
CA MET A 35 6.58 4.04 0.91
C MET A 35 6.24 2.99 1.97
N SER A 36 5.06 3.06 2.59
CA SER A 36 4.58 2.07 3.56
C SER A 36 4.35 0.67 2.98
N SER A 37 4.22 0.55 1.66
CA SER A 37 3.98 -0.73 0.99
C SER A 37 5.19 -1.28 0.24
N ILE A 38 6.25 -0.50 0.02
CA ILE A 38 7.39 -0.90 -0.82
C ILE A 38 8.14 -2.14 -0.29
N GLY A 39 8.00 -2.45 0.99
CA GLY A 39 8.53 -3.67 1.62
C GLY A 39 7.74 -4.95 1.33
N ARG A 40 6.56 -4.88 0.72
CA ARG A 40 5.75 -6.07 0.37
C ARG A 40 6.52 -6.97 -0.59
N PRO A 41 6.37 -8.30 -0.49
CA PRO A 41 7.16 -9.25 -1.27
C PRO A 41 6.91 -9.15 -2.78
N CYS A 42 5.68 -8.96 -3.21
CA CYS A 42 5.28 -8.99 -4.62
C CYS A 42 5.41 -7.61 -5.29
N SER A 43 6.37 -7.47 -6.22
CA SER A 43 6.50 -6.23 -7.01
C SER A 43 5.36 -6.05 -8.01
N ARG A 44 4.77 -7.16 -8.51
CA ARG A 44 3.62 -7.12 -9.43
C ARG A 44 2.38 -6.55 -8.74
N GLU A 45 2.12 -6.91 -7.50
CA GLU A 45 1.06 -6.33 -6.68
C GLU A 45 1.20 -4.82 -6.53
N LEU A 46 2.43 -4.35 -6.23
CA LEU A 46 2.73 -2.92 -6.11
C LEU A 46 2.55 -2.18 -7.44
N TRP A 47 2.98 -2.78 -8.55
CA TRP A 47 2.78 -2.24 -9.89
C TRP A 47 1.30 -2.18 -10.26
N TYR A 48 0.52 -3.21 -9.95
CA TYR A 48 -0.93 -3.23 -10.15
C TYR A 48 -1.64 -2.12 -9.38
N ASN A 49 -1.25 -1.91 -8.13
CA ASN A 49 -1.78 -0.83 -7.30
C ASN A 49 -1.44 0.55 -7.89
N PHE A 50 -0.19 0.78 -8.27
CA PHE A 50 0.26 2.03 -8.87
C PHE A 50 -0.42 2.34 -10.22
N ARG A 51 -0.69 1.30 -11.02
CA ARG A 51 -1.36 1.39 -12.34
C ARG A 51 -2.89 1.32 -12.26
N TRP A 52 -3.48 1.27 -11.08
CA TRP A 52 -4.93 1.21 -10.89
C TRP A 52 -5.62 0.09 -11.66
N ILE A 53 -5.02 -1.08 -11.67
CA ILE A 53 -5.49 -2.24 -12.47
C ILE A 53 -6.92 -2.63 -12.12
N LYS A 54 -7.32 -2.44 -10.87
CA LYS A 54 -8.72 -2.50 -10.41
C LYS A 54 -8.92 -1.66 -9.15
N VAL A 55 -10.15 -1.29 -8.89
CA VAL A 55 -10.57 -0.78 -7.58
C VAL A 55 -10.60 -1.94 -6.59
N VAL A 56 -9.88 -1.79 -5.47
CA VAL A 56 -9.92 -2.77 -4.37
C VAL A 56 -11.02 -2.37 -3.40
N ILE A 57 -12.02 -3.23 -3.27
CA ILE A 57 -13.13 -3.05 -2.32
C ILE A 57 -12.84 -3.87 -1.07
N PHE A 58 -12.82 -3.23 0.08
CA PHE A 58 -12.58 -3.88 1.36
C PHE A 58 -13.89 -4.34 2.00
N ASP A 59 -13.84 -5.46 2.70
CA ASP A 59 -14.94 -5.91 3.54
C ASP A 59 -15.09 -5.07 4.82
N ALA A 60 -16.25 -5.13 5.46
CA ALA A 60 -16.52 -4.38 6.68
C ALA A 60 -15.53 -4.68 7.82
N ALA A 61 -15.02 -5.91 7.91
CA ALA A 61 -14.05 -6.29 8.93
C ALA A 61 -12.70 -5.60 8.70
N SER A 62 -12.28 -5.46 7.44
CA SER A 62 -11.05 -4.72 7.07
C SER A 62 -11.20 -3.22 7.36
N LEU A 63 -12.34 -2.63 6.98
CA LEU A 63 -12.63 -1.21 7.22
C LEU A 63 -12.67 -0.87 8.72
N LYS A 64 -13.26 -1.75 9.54
CA LYS A 64 -13.23 -1.62 11.00
C LYS A 64 -11.79 -1.64 11.53
N ARG A 65 -10.94 -2.57 11.04
CA ARG A 65 -9.52 -2.64 11.45
C ARG A 65 -8.73 -1.39 11.06
N PHE A 66 -9.00 -0.80 9.89
CA PHE A 66 -8.37 0.46 9.48
C PHE A 66 -8.77 1.59 10.42
N LYS A 67 -10.07 1.69 10.73
CA LYS A 67 -10.57 2.71 11.67
C LYS A 67 -9.98 2.54 13.06
N ASP A 68 -9.89 1.31 13.57
CA ASP A 68 -9.25 1.01 14.86
C ASP A 68 -7.78 1.46 14.85
N GLY A 69 -7.05 1.27 13.75
CA GLY A 69 -5.68 1.74 13.58
C GLY A 69 -5.54 3.25 13.77
N PHE A 70 -6.36 4.03 13.05
CA PHE A 70 -6.37 5.50 13.17
C PHE A 70 -6.72 5.99 14.57
N VAL A 71 -7.78 5.45 15.16
CA VAL A 71 -8.18 5.80 16.54
C VAL A 71 -7.08 5.49 17.54
N GLN A 72 -6.38 4.36 17.35
CA GLN A 72 -5.32 3.94 18.25
C GLN A 72 -4.06 4.80 18.11
N GLU A 73 -3.78 5.31 16.91
CA GLU A 73 -2.70 6.27 16.67
C GLU A 73 -2.94 7.56 17.47
N ASP A 74 -4.12 8.16 17.37
CA ASP A 74 -4.50 9.37 18.12
C ASP A 74 -4.38 9.16 19.63
N ILE A 75 -4.87 8.02 20.13
CA ILE A 75 -4.80 7.68 21.56
C ILE A 75 -3.33 7.55 22.01
N THR A 76 -2.49 6.90 21.21
CA THR A 76 -1.07 6.70 21.53
C THR A 76 -0.32 8.03 21.49
N ALA A 77 -0.58 8.88 20.50
CA ALA A 77 -0.01 10.22 20.40
C ALA A 77 -0.35 11.06 21.65
N ALA A 78 -1.62 11.07 22.05
CA ALA A 78 -2.05 11.79 23.26
C ALA A 78 -1.36 11.28 24.55
N ARG A 79 -1.18 9.96 24.65
CA ARG A 79 -0.48 9.35 25.80
C ARG A 79 1.00 9.67 25.83
N LEU A 80 1.66 9.68 24.69
CA LEU A 80 3.08 10.07 24.59
C LEU A 80 3.26 11.55 24.94
N ASN A 81 2.41 12.44 24.45
CA ASN A 81 2.44 13.86 24.78
C ASN A 81 2.06 14.19 26.23
N ALA A 82 1.49 13.26 26.98
CA ALA A 82 1.27 13.41 28.41
C ALA A 82 2.54 13.19 29.27
N ILE A 83 3.64 12.69 28.66
CA ILE A 83 4.93 12.50 29.33
C ILE A 83 5.67 13.84 29.29
N PRO A 84 6.04 14.44 30.45
CA PRO A 84 6.63 15.80 30.48
C PRO A 84 7.91 15.96 29.66
N GLU A 85 8.70 14.89 29.54
CA GLU A 85 9.99 14.89 28.84
C GLU A 85 9.82 14.62 27.33
N ALA A 86 8.71 14.04 26.92
CA ALA A 86 8.48 13.66 25.52
C ALA A 86 7.80 14.79 24.75
N HIS A 87 8.23 14.98 23.50
CA HIS A 87 7.66 15.95 22.57
C HIS A 87 7.39 15.24 21.25
N LEU A 88 6.12 14.99 20.94
CA LEU A 88 5.69 14.35 19.71
C LEU A 88 5.03 15.37 18.79
N GLU A 89 5.54 15.50 17.58
CA GLU A 89 5.02 16.32 16.50
C GLU A 89 4.47 15.40 15.40
N CYS A 90 3.13 15.37 15.23
CA CYS A 90 2.46 14.54 14.23
C CYS A 90 2.16 15.30 12.92
N PHE A 91 2.14 16.64 13.00
CA PHE A 91 1.77 17.50 11.89
C PHE A 91 2.82 18.57 11.64
N ASN A 92 2.95 18.99 10.40
CA ASN A 92 3.75 20.16 10.06
C ASN A 92 3.10 21.40 10.70
N PRO A 93 3.84 22.16 11.55
CA PRO A 93 3.26 23.31 12.26
C PRO A 93 2.84 24.47 11.32
N GLU A 94 3.39 24.53 10.10
CA GLU A 94 3.10 25.59 9.12
C GLU A 94 1.83 25.27 8.30
N THR A 95 1.65 23.99 7.92
CA THR A 95 0.54 23.60 7.05
C THR A 95 -0.62 22.93 7.79
N GLY A 96 -0.39 22.39 8.98
CA GLY A 96 -1.34 21.59 9.74
C GLY A 96 -1.58 20.19 9.14
N GLU A 97 -0.82 19.82 8.10
CA GLU A 97 -0.92 18.52 7.45
C GLU A 97 0.07 17.52 8.05
N GLN A 98 -0.19 16.23 7.87
CA GLN A 98 0.73 15.16 8.26
C GLN A 98 2.07 15.31 7.53
N LEU A 99 3.17 14.98 8.20
CA LEU A 99 4.51 15.06 7.62
C LEU A 99 4.65 14.10 6.43
N GLU A 100 4.82 14.63 5.23
CA GLU A 100 4.97 13.88 3.99
C GLU A 100 6.45 13.77 3.56
N PHE A 101 6.83 12.61 3.07
CA PHE A 101 8.07 12.38 2.33
C PHE A 101 7.74 12.04 0.87
N SER A 102 8.53 12.58 -0.07
CA SER A 102 8.28 12.42 -1.48
C SER A 102 9.58 12.17 -2.26
N ASP A 103 9.53 11.31 -3.29
CA ASP A 103 10.60 11.06 -4.25
C ASP A 103 10.01 10.81 -5.65
N PHE A 104 10.89 10.71 -6.66
CA PHE A 104 10.51 10.54 -8.07
C PHE A 104 9.40 11.52 -8.50
N ASN A 105 9.58 12.79 -8.11
CA ASN A 105 8.66 13.90 -8.42
C ASN A 105 7.19 13.61 -8.08
N GLY A 106 6.95 12.99 -6.91
CA GLY A 106 5.62 12.73 -6.39
C GLY A 106 5.07 11.34 -6.71
N HIS A 107 5.75 10.53 -7.54
CA HIS A 107 5.33 9.17 -7.81
C HIS A 107 5.55 8.19 -6.64
N PHE A 108 6.40 8.55 -5.68
CA PHE A 108 6.70 7.74 -4.51
C PHE A 108 6.59 8.57 -3.25
N LYS A 109 5.61 8.30 -2.40
CA LYS A 109 5.30 9.11 -1.22
C LYS A 109 5.00 8.29 0.02
N GLY A 110 5.16 8.93 1.17
CA GLY A 110 4.77 8.37 2.46
C GLY A 110 4.53 9.45 3.48
N HIS A 111 3.72 9.13 4.48
CA HIS A 111 3.42 10.00 5.61
C HIS A 111 3.84 9.27 6.88
N THR A 112 4.58 9.96 7.74
CA THR A 112 4.98 9.43 9.04
C THR A 112 3.92 9.80 10.08
N ASP A 113 3.76 8.95 11.09
CA ASP A 113 2.84 9.23 12.19
C ASP A 113 3.38 10.37 13.09
N GLY A 114 4.69 10.63 13.06
CA GLY A 114 5.28 11.78 13.74
C GLY A 114 6.77 11.70 13.99
N ILE A 115 7.27 12.72 14.69
CA ILE A 115 8.65 12.83 15.18
C ILE A 115 8.60 13.00 16.68
N ILE A 116 9.31 12.15 17.42
CA ILE A 116 9.34 12.20 18.88
C ILE A 116 10.74 12.49 19.42
N GLY A 117 10.84 13.49 20.28
CA GLY A 117 12.00 13.78 21.11
C GLY A 117 11.76 13.41 22.56
N GLY A 118 12.83 13.34 23.37
CA GLY A 118 12.73 13.18 24.82
C GLY A 118 12.27 11.80 25.31
N ILE A 119 12.28 10.75 24.47
CA ILE A 119 11.96 9.40 24.98
C ILE A 119 12.97 9.01 26.08
N LEU A 120 12.49 8.44 27.20
CA LEU A 120 13.29 8.28 28.42
C LEU A 120 14.53 7.40 28.23
N GLN A 121 14.48 6.40 27.35
CA GLN A 121 15.61 5.51 27.03
C GLN A 121 16.63 6.13 26.05
N ALA A 122 16.31 7.28 25.43
CA ALA A 122 17.21 8.00 24.53
C ALA A 122 16.84 9.51 24.44
N PRO A 123 16.93 10.27 25.54
CA PRO A 123 16.34 11.61 25.67
C PRO A 123 16.99 12.67 24.76
N LYS A 124 18.19 12.43 24.27
CA LYS A 124 18.97 13.41 23.47
C LYS A 124 18.80 13.23 21.96
N THR A 125 18.16 12.13 21.53
CA THR A 125 18.07 11.78 20.10
C THR A 125 16.63 11.89 19.64
N PRO A 126 16.33 12.69 18.61
CA PRO A 126 15.01 12.64 17.98
C PRO A 126 14.83 11.32 17.22
N HIS A 127 13.62 10.80 17.25
CA HIS A 127 13.25 9.56 16.59
C HIS A 127 12.08 9.81 15.63
N LEU A 128 12.14 9.20 14.48
CA LEU A 128 10.92 9.00 13.71
C LEU A 128 9.95 8.13 14.54
N TRP A 129 8.70 8.56 14.67
CA TRP A 129 7.68 7.78 15.37
C TRP A 129 6.76 7.10 14.38
N GLU A 130 6.42 5.84 14.67
CA GLU A 130 5.47 5.02 13.94
C GLU A 130 4.62 4.23 14.93
N ASN A 131 3.30 4.18 14.74
CA ASN A 131 2.37 3.45 15.61
C ASN A 131 1.72 2.27 14.88
N LYS A 132 1.58 1.16 15.57
CA LYS A 132 0.88 -0.01 15.03
C LYS A 132 -0.10 -0.60 16.06
N ALA A 133 -1.36 -0.71 15.69
CA ALA A 133 -2.34 -1.50 16.42
C ALA A 133 -2.42 -2.90 15.80
N VAL A 134 -2.21 -3.94 16.62
CA VAL A 134 -2.14 -5.33 16.12
C VAL A 134 -2.87 -6.28 17.08
N ASN A 135 -3.25 -7.45 16.58
CA ASN A 135 -3.82 -8.48 17.45
C ASN A 135 -2.81 -9.05 18.44
N ASP A 136 -3.29 -9.71 19.49
CA ASP A 136 -2.49 -10.27 20.58
C ASP A 136 -1.40 -11.22 20.08
N ALA A 137 -1.67 -12.01 19.05
CA ALA A 137 -0.69 -12.95 18.50
C ALA A 137 0.52 -12.21 17.87
N LYS A 138 0.28 -11.17 17.07
CA LYS A 138 1.34 -10.31 16.53
C LYS A 138 2.07 -9.55 17.65
N PHE A 139 1.36 -9.02 18.62
CA PHE A 139 1.92 -8.33 19.78
C PHE A 139 2.88 -9.24 20.58
N ASN A 140 2.43 -10.43 20.93
CA ASN A 140 3.24 -11.41 21.67
C ASN A 140 4.45 -11.90 20.86
N LYS A 141 4.30 -12.06 19.53
CA LYS A 141 5.42 -12.37 18.64
C LYS A 141 6.50 -11.31 18.70
N LEU A 142 6.15 -10.01 18.68
CA LEU A 142 7.12 -8.93 18.79
C LEU A 142 7.85 -8.97 20.14
N ASN A 143 7.14 -9.13 21.24
CA ASN A 143 7.76 -9.21 22.56
C ASN A 143 8.75 -10.38 22.68
N LYS A 144 8.40 -11.54 22.12
CA LYS A 144 9.31 -12.68 22.03
C LYS A 144 10.57 -12.34 21.24
N LEU A 145 10.42 -11.77 20.03
CA LEU A 145 11.56 -11.39 19.21
C LEU A 145 12.46 -10.34 19.86
N LYS A 146 11.91 -9.42 20.66
CA LYS A 146 12.71 -8.47 21.46
C LYS A 146 13.60 -9.18 22.46
N ILE A 147 13.11 -10.26 23.09
CA ILE A 147 13.88 -11.07 24.05
C ILE A 147 14.95 -11.86 23.31
N ASP A 148 14.60 -12.51 22.22
CA ASP A 148 15.46 -13.45 21.49
C ASP A 148 16.58 -12.75 20.69
N LEU A 149 16.27 -11.60 20.06
CA LEU A 149 17.15 -10.93 19.10
C LEU A 149 17.60 -9.53 19.53
N GLY A 150 17.02 -9.01 20.61
CA GLY A 150 17.18 -7.63 21.05
C GLY A 150 16.31 -6.64 20.29
N GLU A 151 16.07 -5.51 20.92
CA GLU A 151 15.13 -4.46 20.47
C GLU A 151 15.39 -4.00 19.03
N LYS A 152 16.66 -3.77 18.67
CA LYS A 152 17.01 -3.16 17.37
C LYS A 152 16.85 -4.06 16.17
N SER A 153 16.81 -5.37 16.38
CA SER A 153 16.64 -6.38 15.31
C SER A 153 15.20 -6.89 15.21
N ALA A 154 14.41 -6.70 16.26
CA ALA A 154 13.09 -7.30 16.39
C ALA A 154 12.10 -6.87 15.31
N LEU A 155 12.07 -5.60 14.93
CA LEU A 155 11.11 -5.09 13.93
C LEU A 155 11.28 -5.76 12.57
N ARG A 156 12.52 -5.95 12.12
CA ARG A 156 12.83 -6.56 10.83
C ARG A 156 12.32 -8.00 10.72
N GLU A 157 12.49 -8.79 11.78
CA GLU A 157 12.07 -10.19 11.84
C GLU A 157 10.57 -10.33 12.17
N TRP A 158 9.99 -9.32 12.80
CA TRP A 158 8.58 -9.30 13.12
C TRP A 158 7.72 -9.04 11.90
N ASP A 159 8.01 -7.95 11.16
CA ASP A 159 7.31 -7.55 9.95
C ASP A 159 8.26 -6.72 9.06
N TYR A 160 8.74 -7.35 7.99
CA TYR A 160 9.69 -6.72 7.09
C TYR A 160 9.11 -5.48 6.37
N THR A 161 7.79 -5.48 6.10
CA THR A 161 7.13 -4.32 5.45
C THR A 161 7.15 -3.10 6.37
N TYR A 162 6.83 -3.28 7.65
CA TYR A 162 6.94 -2.20 8.65
C TYR A 162 8.38 -1.74 8.87
N TYR A 163 9.33 -2.70 8.88
CA TYR A 163 10.75 -2.34 8.98
C TYR A 163 11.17 -1.46 7.80
N VAL A 164 10.82 -1.86 6.58
CA VAL A 164 11.12 -1.07 5.36
C VAL A 164 10.46 0.30 5.41
N GLN A 165 9.19 0.39 5.79
CA GLN A 165 8.50 1.67 5.97
C GLN A 165 9.31 2.62 6.87
N VAL A 166 9.69 2.15 8.03
CA VAL A 166 10.41 2.92 9.05
C VAL A 166 11.79 3.37 8.56
N VAL A 167 12.58 2.49 7.91
CA VAL A 167 13.91 2.87 7.41
C VAL A 167 13.84 3.83 6.22
N MET A 168 12.82 3.70 5.36
CA MET A 168 12.56 4.66 4.28
C MET A 168 12.25 6.04 4.86
N TYR A 169 11.34 6.12 5.81
CA TYR A 169 10.98 7.41 6.44
C TYR A 169 12.15 8.05 7.19
N MET A 170 13.00 7.25 7.86
CA MET A 170 14.22 7.77 8.47
C MET A 170 15.16 8.41 7.46
N GLU A 171 15.36 7.79 6.29
CA GLU A 171 16.21 8.33 5.24
C GLU A 171 15.70 9.67 4.72
N TYR A 172 14.42 9.73 4.36
CA TYR A 172 13.82 10.95 3.80
C TYR A 172 13.70 12.07 4.82
N GLY A 173 13.50 11.74 6.10
CA GLY A 173 13.44 12.71 7.20
C GLY A 173 14.79 13.07 7.81
N GLY A 174 15.89 12.42 7.38
CA GLY A 174 17.22 12.65 7.94
C GLY A 174 17.40 12.11 9.37
N TYR A 175 16.60 11.14 9.79
CA TYR A 175 16.68 10.55 11.13
C TYR A 175 17.56 9.30 11.16
N THR A 176 18.30 9.12 12.24
CA THR A 176 19.16 7.95 12.46
C THR A 176 18.51 6.88 13.32
N ARG A 177 17.37 7.17 13.91
CA ARG A 177 16.63 6.33 14.84
C ARG A 177 15.13 6.45 14.60
N ALA A 178 14.43 5.33 14.78
CA ALA A 178 12.99 5.32 14.88
C ALA A 178 12.53 4.70 16.20
N TYR A 179 11.36 5.11 16.65
CA TYR A 179 10.64 4.57 17.80
C TYR A 179 9.28 4.10 17.35
N THR A 180 9.12 2.78 17.25
CA THR A 180 7.86 2.17 16.85
C THR A 180 7.11 1.71 18.10
N THR A 181 5.93 2.28 18.32
CA THR A 181 5.01 1.84 19.37
C THR A 181 4.03 0.82 18.78
N VAL A 182 3.75 -0.22 19.55
CA VAL A 182 2.82 -1.29 19.14
C VAL A 182 1.85 -1.54 20.29
N SER A 183 0.56 -1.55 19.99
CA SER A 183 -0.50 -1.80 20.96
C SER A 183 -1.40 -2.96 20.56
N THR A 184 -2.03 -3.56 21.57
CA THR A 184 -3.18 -4.45 21.38
C THR A 184 -4.44 -3.63 21.09
N PRO A 185 -5.53 -4.23 20.56
CA PRO A 185 -6.76 -3.52 20.27
C PRO A 185 -7.28 -2.74 21.48
N GLY A 186 -7.67 -1.48 21.25
CA GLY A 186 -8.09 -0.56 22.31
C GLY A 186 -6.96 -0.01 23.19
N GLY A 187 -5.69 -0.26 22.84
CA GLY A 187 -4.53 0.29 23.57
C GLY A 187 -4.44 -0.17 25.02
N ARG A 188 -4.77 -1.43 25.30
CA ARG A 188 -4.72 -1.99 26.66
C ARG A 188 -3.31 -2.34 27.07
N GLU A 189 -2.51 -2.84 26.14
CA GLU A 189 -1.10 -3.17 26.33
C GLU A 189 -0.25 -2.48 25.29
N TYR A 190 0.96 -2.10 25.67
CA TYR A 190 1.94 -1.47 24.80
C TYR A 190 3.29 -2.18 24.84
N THR A 191 3.91 -2.25 23.71
CA THR A 191 5.33 -2.53 23.57
C THR A 191 5.95 -1.55 22.58
N SER A 192 7.27 -1.45 22.55
CA SER A 192 7.96 -0.59 21.60
C SER A 192 9.27 -1.20 21.14
N VAL A 193 9.73 -0.78 19.99
CA VAL A 193 11.07 -1.10 19.49
C VAL A 193 11.72 0.15 18.92
N ARG A 194 13.04 0.26 19.10
CA ARG A 194 13.87 1.28 18.43
C ARG A 194 14.63 0.64 17.28
N THR A 195 14.58 1.27 16.13
CA THR A 195 15.23 0.81 14.91
C THR A 195 16.32 1.78 14.50
N ASN A 196 17.44 1.27 14.01
CA ASN A 196 18.51 2.08 13.44
C ASN A 196 18.28 2.27 11.94
N ALA A 197 18.79 3.37 11.39
CA ALA A 197 18.85 3.58 9.95
C ALA A 197 19.60 2.42 9.23
N ASP A 198 19.12 2.07 8.03
CA ASP A 198 19.70 1.02 7.18
C ASP A 198 19.73 1.49 5.72
N ILE A 199 20.82 2.16 5.37
CA ILE A 199 21.02 2.72 4.03
C ILE A 199 21.04 1.66 2.92
N VAL A 200 21.48 0.45 3.22
CA VAL A 200 21.53 -0.66 2.23
C VAL A 200 20.11 -1.08 1.85
N THR A 201 19.24 -1.25 2.84
CA THR A 201 17.82 -1.56 2.58
C THR A 201 17.15 -0.39 1.86
N VAL A 202 17.41 0.84 2.25
CA VAL A 202 16.86 2.03 1.58
C VAL A 202 17.23 2.09 0.12
N GLN A 203 18.52 1.96 -0.24
CA GLN A 203 18.99 1.99 -1.63
C GLN A 203 18.31 0.89 -2.47
N LYS A 204 18.20 -0.31 -1.92
CA LYS A 204 17.49 -1.43 -2.57
C LYS A 204 16.02 -1.10 -2.83
N MET A 205 15.35 -0.50 -1.86
CA MET A 205 13.91 -0.16 -1.99
C MET A 205 13.68 1.03 -2.91
N LYS A 206 14.57 2.02 -2.94
CA LYS A 206 14.52 3.12 -3.91
C LYS A 206 14.69 2.61 -5.35
N ALA A 207 15.66 1.74 -5.59
CA ALA A 207 15.85 1.12 -6.89
C ALA A 207 14.61 0.30 -7.32
N ARG A 208 14.02 -0.46 -6.37
CA ARG A 208 12.79 -1.21 -6.59
C ARG A 208 11.60 -0.30 -6.91
N ALA A 209 11.45 0.81 -6.18
CA ALA A 209 10.37 1.77 -6.43
C ALA A 209 10.51 2.41 -7.82
N LYS A 210 11.72 2.82 -8.20
CA LYS A 210 12.00 3.35 -9.53
C LYS A 210 11.63 2.34 -10.63
N ASP A 211 12.03 1.09 -10.49
CA ASP A 211 11.68 0.03 -11.43
C ASP A 211 10.16 -0.19 -11.53
N ILE A 212 9.44 -0.22 -10.41
CA ILE A 212 7.98 -0.40 -10.39
C ILE A 212 7.27 0.78 -11.08
N ILE A 213 7.69 2.00 -10.81
CA ILE A 213 7.04 3.22 -11.33
C ILE A 213 7.21 3.33 -12.85
N PHE A 214 8.44 3.19 -13.35
CA PHE A 214 8.78 3.53 -14.73
C PHE A 214 8.82 2.35 -15.71
N ARG A 215 8.51 1.14 -15.25
CA ARG A 215 8.44 0.00 -16.17
C ARG A 215 7.09 -0.11 -16.87
N ASP A 216 7.10 -0.50 -18.13
CA ASP A 216 5.89 -0.66 -18.94
C ASP A 216 5.13 -1.96 -18.67
N ASN A 217 5.85 -3.01 -18.30
CA ASN A 217 5.27 -4.34 -18.11
C ASN A 217 5.24 -4.75 -16.64
N PRO A 218 4.22 -5.50 -16.19
CA PRO A 218 4.16 -5.94 -14.81
C PRO A 218 5.36 -6.83 -14.46
N PRO A 219 5.92 -6.71 -13.24
CA PRO A 219 6.95 -7.61 -12.74
C PRO A 219 6.53 -9.07 -12.79
N SER A 220 7.47 -9.99 -12.71
CA SER A 220 7.20 -11.42 -12.65
C SER A 220 6.31 -11.77 -11.46
N GLN A 221 5.47 -12.81 -11.62
CA GLN A 221 4.72 -13.42 -10.54
C GLN A 221 5.68 -14.03 -9.51
N ILE A 222 5.32 -13.98 -8.23
CA ILE A 222 6.13 -14.58 -7.14
C ILE A 222 5.80 -16.06 -6.92
N GLY A 223 4.80 -16.58 -7.59
CA GLY A 223 4.33 -17.95 -7.52
C GLY A 223 3.01 -18.12 -8.26
N ASP A 224 2.43 -19.29 -8.18
CA ASP A 224 1.10 -19.57 -8.69
C ASP A 224 -0.02 -19.19 -7.68
N GLU A 225 -1.28 -19.42 -8.05
CA GLU A 225 -2.45 -19.12 -7.20
C GLU A 225 -2.47 -19.88 -5.87
N THR A 226 -1.71 -20.96 -5.73
CA THR A 226 -1.60 -21.74 -4.47
C THR A 226 -0.58 -21.15 -3.50
N ASN A 227 0.28 -20.25 -3.96
CA ASN A 227 1.22 -19.55 -3.11
C ASN A 227 0.49 -18.79 -2.00
N PHE A 228 0.98 -18.92 -0.75
CA PHE A 228 0.35 -18.31 0.42
C PHE A 228 0.10 -16.80 0.26
N GLN A 229 1.05 -16.07 -0.34
CA GLN A 229 0.92 -14.63 -0.56
C GLN A 229 -0.11 -14.30 -1.66
N CYS A 230 -0.21 -15.13 -2.70
CA CYS A 230 -1.17 -14.94 -3.78
C CYS A 230 -2.62 -15.18 -3.32
N LYS A 231 -2.85 -16.16 -2.44
CA LYS A 231 -4.19 -16.47 -1.89
C LYS A 231 -4.89 -15.28 -1.21
N PHE A 232 -4.12 -14.36 -0.64
CA PHE A 232 -4.63 -13.18 0.06
C PHE A 232 -4.36 -11.88 -0.70
N CYS A 233 -3.97 -11.99 -1.97
CA CYS A 233 -3.68 -10.83 -2.81
C CYS A 233 -4.97 -10.29 -3.42
N ASP A 234 -5.20 -8.98 -3.28
CA ASP A 234 -6.35 -8.31 -3.86
C ASP A 234 -6.43 -8.42 -5.39
N TYR A 235 -5.32 -8.75 -6.05
CA TYR A 235 -5.20 -8.88 -7.51
C TYR A 235 -5.13 -10.33 -8.00
N LEU A 236 -5.54 -11.32 -7.19
CA LEU A 236 -5.51 -12.74 -7.57
C LEU A 236 -6.30 -13.01 -8.86
N ASP A 237 -7.47 -12.41 -8.98
CA ASP A 237 -8.37 -12.52 -10.12
C ASP A 237 -7.76 -12.01 -11.44
N ILE A 238 -7.06 -10.88 -11.38
CA ILE A 238 -6.33 -10.33 -12.54
C ILE A 238 -5.08 -11.17 -12.84
N CYS A 239 -4.28 -11.47 -11.79
CA CYS A 239 -2.96 -12.08 -11.96
C CYS A 239 -3.01 -13.54 -12.41
N HIS A 240 -4.00 -14.31 -11.94
CA HIS A 240 -4.07 -15.76 -12.15
C HIS A 240 -5.39 -16.24 -12.79
N GLN A 241 -6.49 -15.48 -12.64
CA GLN A 241 -7.80 -15.89 -13.12
C GLN A 241 -8.26 -15.13 -14.38
N LYS A 242 -7.36 -14.37 -15.01
CA LYS A 242 -7.55 -13.71 -16.30
C LYS A 242 -8.72 -12.71 -16.35
N ARG A 243 -9.13 -12.16 -15.18
CA ARG A 243 -10.08 -11.07 -15.18
C ARG A 243 -9.47 -9.87 -15.92
N GLN A 244 -10.29 -9.22 -16.77
CA GLN A 244 -9.88 -8.02 -17.48
C GLN A 244 -9.64 -6.86 -16.48
N PRO A 245 -8.55 -6.08 -16.64
CA PRO A 245 -8.31 -4.87 -15.87
C PRO A 245 -9.39 -3.81 -16.07
N ASP A 246 -9.51 -2.89 -15.11
CA ASP A 246 -10.33 -1.70 -15.27
C ASP A 246 -9.73 -0.78 -16.34
N ALA A 247 -10.58 -0.20 -17.21
CA ALA A 247 -10.14 0.77 -18.21
C ALA A 247 -9.96 2.15 -17.56
N ASN A 248 -8.74 2.66 -17.58
CA ASN A 248 -8.36 4.00 -17.12
C ASN A 248 -7.03 4.39 -17.77
N CYS A 249 -6.60 5.65 -17.66
CA CYS A 249 -5.36 6.06 -18.33
C CYS A 249 -4.13 5.27 -17.88
N ARG A 250 -4.04 4.83 -16.62
CA ARG A 250 -2.87 4.09 -16.12
C ARG A 250 -2.77 2.65 -16.62
N THR A 251 -3.86 2.10 -17.15
CA THR A 251 -3.88 0.80 -17.84
C THR A 251 -3.76 0.93 -19.36
N CYS A 252 -3.69 2.17 -19.87
CA CYS A 252 -3.64 2.49 -21.28
C CYS A 252 -2.23 2.44 -21.84
N LEU A 253 -2.08 1.89 -23.07
CA LEU A 253 -0.82 1.85 -23.83
C LEU A 253 -0.25 3.23 -24.13
N HIS A 254 -1.10 4.26 -24.27
CA HIS A 254 -0.71 5.62 -24.62
C HIS A 254 -0.26 6.45 -23.41
N SER A 255 -0.35 5.92 -22.21
CA SER A 255 -0.09 6.67 -20.98
C SER A 255 1.22 6.25 -20.33
N THR A 256 2.02 7.25 -19.94
CA THR A 256 3.35 7.07 -19.35
C THR A 256 3.48 7.87 -18.05
N PRO A 257 3.98 7.29 -16.96
CA PRO A 257 4.41 8.06 -15.80
C PRO A 257 5.72 8.80 -16.16
N GLU A 258 5.72 10.12 -16.02
CA GLU A 258 6.85 10.95 -16.41
C GLU A 258 7.90 11.09 -15.30
N GLU A 259 9.18 11.06 -15.65
CA GLU A 259 10.25 11.29 -14.67
C GLU A 259 10.18 12.69 -14.02
N THR A 260 9.52 13.63 -14.67
CA THR A 260 9.27 14.99 -14.15
C THR A 260 8.08 15.09 -13.22
N GLY A 261 7.38 13.99 -12.97
CA GLY A 261 6.12 13.90 -12.23
C GLY A 261 4.91 13.88 -13.15
N GLY A 262 3.77 13.46 -12.62
CA GLY A 262 2.52 13.34 -13.38
C GLY A 262 2.50 12.20 -14.40
N TRP A 263 1.49 12.22 -15.27
CA TRP A 263 1.27 11.22 -16.31
C TRP A 263 0.98 11.92 -17.64
N SER A 264 1.64 11.46 -18.71
CA SER A 264 1.39 11.95 -20.08
C SER A 264 0.51 11.00 -20.88
N CYS A 265 -0.06 11.51 -22.00
CA CYS A 265 -0.77 10.73 -22.99
C CYS A 265 -0.22 11.04 -24.38
N ALA A 266 0.38 10.04 -25.04
CA ALA A 266 0.93 10.19 -26.39
C ALA A 266 -0.17 10.36 -27.46
N LYS A 267 -1.36 9.75 -27.28
CA LYS A 267 -2.47 9.84 -28.24
C LYS A 267 -3.06 11.25 -28.32
N HIS A 268 -3.30 11.87 -27.17
CA HIS A 268 -3.92 13.20 -27.07
C HIS A 268 -2.92 14.31 -26.80
N LEU A 269 -1.61 13.98 -26.78
CA LEU A 269 -0.52 14.94 -26.55
C LEU A 269 -0.61 15.71 -25.22
N TYR A 270 -1.26 15.11 -24.21
CA TYR A 270 -1.22 15.65 -22.86
C TYR A 270 0.14 15.38 -22.22
N LYS A 271 0.71 16.44 -21.62
CA LYS A 271 2.00 16.34 -20.90
C LYS A 271 1.83 16.05 -19.43
N ASP A 272 0.69 16.43 -18.86
CA ASP A 272 0.32 16.19 -17.47
C ASP A 272 -1.19 16.04 -17.41
N MET A 273 -1.65 14.85 -17.03
CA MET A 273 -3.07 14.53 -16.89
C MET A 273 -3.48 14.67 -15.43
N ASP A 274 -4.55 15.41 -15.16
CA ASP A 274 -5.15 15.46 -13.83
C ASP A 274 -5.74 14.10 -13.39
N PHE A 275 -6.17 14.03 -12.15
CA PHE A 275 -6.71 12.80 -11.56
C PHE A 275 -7.98 12.34 -12.27
N GLU A 276 -8.90 13.25 -12.50
CA GLU A 276 -10.22 12.99 -13.08
C GLU A 276 -10.09 12.42 -14.49
N LEU A 277 -9.19 12.99 -15.28
CA LEU A 277 -8.89 12.49 -16.63
C LEU A 277 -8.26 11.10 -16.60
N GLN A 278 -7.29 10.90 -15.69
CA GLN A 278 -6.66 9.58 -15.54
C GLN A 278 -7.66 8.50 -15.14
N GLU A 279 -8.60 8.80 -14.24
CA GLU A 279 -9.58 7.86 -13.73
C GLU A 279 -10.68 7.56 -14.76
N ALA A 280 -11.20 8.58 -15.41
CA ALA A 280 -12.27 8.44 -16.40
C ALA A 280 -11.85 7.63 -17.64
N GLY A 281 -10.56 7.70 -18.02
CA GLY A 281 -10.09 7.15 -19.29
C GLY A 281 -10.72 7.88 -20.49
N CYS A 282 -10.64 7.29 -21.68
CA CYS A 282 -11.23 7.86 -22.88
C CYS A 282 -11.61 6.78 -23.89
N PRO A 283 -12.39 7.10 -24.96
CA PRO A 283 -12.76 6.15 -26.01
C PRO A 283 -11.59 5.57 -26.80
N ASP A 284 -10.44 6.27 -26.82
CA ASP A 284 -9.22 5.80 -27.50
C ASP A 284 -8.35 4.88 -26.61
N HIS A 285 -8.88 4.41 -25.48
CA HIS A 285 -8.13 3.55 -24.58
C HIS A 285 -7.73 2.24 -25.25
N LEU A 286 -6.43 1.93 -25.19
CA LEU A 286 -5.89 0.62 -25.53
C LEU A 286 -5.21 0.04 -24.29
N TYR A 287 -5.62 -1.16 -23.88
CA TYR A 287 -4.92 -1.83 -22.77
C TYR A 287 -3.45 -2.06 -23.11
N LEU A 288 -2.59 -1.92 -22.11
CA LEU A 288 -1.21 -2.42 -22.20
C LEU A 288 -1.24 -3.89 -22.63
N PRO A 289 -0.55 -4.29 -23.71
CA PRO A 289 -0.58 -5.66 -24.22
C PRO A 289 -0.22 -6.71 -23.15
N SER A 290 0.69 -6.36 -22.26
CA SER A 290 1.13 -7.23 -21.15
C SER A 290 0.07 -7.50 -20.07
N LEU A 291 -1.06 -6.79 -20.10
CA LEU A 291 -2.22 -7.01 -19.24
C LEU A 291 -3.24 -7.96 -19.87
N ILE A 292 -3.12 -8.25 -21.14
CA ILE A 292 -4.04 -9.10 -21.91
C ILE A 292 -3.42 -10.48 -22.06
N ASP A 293 -4.13 -11.51 -21.57
CA ASP A 293 -3.70 -12.90 -21.72
C ASP A 293 -4.21 -13.46 -23.06
N ALA A 294 -3.61 -12.96 -24.15
CA ALA A 294 -3.96 -13.35 -25.50
C ALA A 294 -2.78 -13.13 -26.46
N GLU A 295 -2.81 -13.80 -27.61
CA GLU A 295 -1.85 -13.62 -28.68
C GLU A 295 -2.25 -12.38 -29.52
N GLN A 296 -1.36 -11.38 -29.63
CA GLN A 296 -1.57 -10.29 -30.55
C GLN A 296 -1.38 -10.81 -31.99
N ILE A 297 -2.40 -10.68 -32.85
CA ILE A 297 -2.38 -11.20 -34.22
C ILE A 297 -2.32 -10.09 -35.26
N ASP A 298 -2.84 -8.88 -34.96
CA ASP A 298 -2.80 -7.73 -35.86
C ASP A 298 -2.94 -6.41 -35.06
N ALA A 299 -2.60 -5.28 -35.69
CA ALA A 299 -2.77 -3.96 -35.10
C ALA A 299 -2.80 -2.86 -36.17
N SER A 300 -3.52 -1.77 -35.91
CA SER A 300 -3.46 -0.54 -36.69
C SER A 300 -3.17 0.66 -35.79
N VAL A 301 -2.05 1.32 -36.02
CA VAL A 301 -1.71 2.56 -35.30
C VAL A 301 -2.60 3.71 -35.75
N GLU A 302 -2.93 3.78 -37.04
CA GLU A 302 -3.76 4.83 -37.63
C GLU A 302 -5.19 4.77 -37.11
N GLU A 303 -5.77 3.57 -37.07
CA GLU A 303 -7.15 3.35 -36.61
C GLU A 303 -7.22 3.12 -35.09
N ASN A 304 -6.08 3.06 -34.39
CA ASN A 304 -5.98 2.90 -32.94
C ASN A 304 -6.62 1.61 -32.43
N TRP A 305 -6.19 0.45 -32.93
CA TRP A 305 -6.67 -0.84 -32.42
C TRP A 305 -5.56 -1.91 -32.41
N VAL A 306 -5.78 -2.92 -31.58
CA VAL A 306 -4.99 -4.16 -31.53
C VAL A 306 -5.95 -5.34 -31.56
N LEU A 307 -5.72 -6.32 -32.43
CA LEU A 307 -6.50 -7.56 -32.53
C LEU A 307 -5.77 -8.69 -31.80
N TYR A 308 -6.48 -9.34 -30.91
CA TYR A 308 -5.98 -10.45 -30.12
C TYR A 308 -6.74 -11.73 -30.44
N ARG A 309 -6.03 -12.88 -30.40
CA ARG A 309 -6.62 -14.20 -30.34
C ARG A 309 -6.63 -14.67 -28.89
N LEU A 310 -7.84 -14.88 -28.36
CA LEU A 310 -8.05 -15.36 -27.00
C LEU A 310 -7.72 -16.86 -26.86
N PRO A 311 -7.51 -17.38 -25.64
CA PRO A 311 -7.18 -18.80 -25.42
C PRO A 311 -8.26 -19.79 -25.92
N ASP A 312 -9.51 -19.35 -26.06
CA ASP A 312 -10.60 -20.14 -26.63
C ASP A 312 -10.67 -20.12 -28.18
N GLY A 313 -9.73 -19.43 -28.81
CA GLY A 313 -9.63 -19.27 -30.26
C GLY A 313 -10.46 -18.13 -30.84
N SER A 314 -11.29 -17.45 -30.05
CA SER A 314 -12.04 -16.28 -30.50
C SER A 314 -11.12 -15.08 -30.71
N GLU A 315 -11.56 -14.12 -31.51
CA GLU A 315 -10.84 -12.88 -31.75
C GLU A 315 -11.50 -11.73 -31.00
N TRP A 316 -10.66 -10.88 -30.39
CA TRP A 316 -11.11 -9.70 -29.69
C TRP A 316 -10.28 -8.47 -30.12
N ARG A 317 -10.98 -7.42 -30.55
CA ARG A 317 -10.39 -6.14 -30.92
C ARG A 317 -10.41 -5.19 -29.71
N ASN A 318 -9.24 -4.75 -29.32
CA ASN A 318 -8.99 -3.71 -28.31
C ASN A 318 -8.84 -2.37 -29.05
N GLY A 319 -9.80 -1.45 -28.85
CA GLY A 319 -9.87 -0.18 -29.58
C GLY A 319 -11.03 -0.09 -30.54
#